data_db47de986eb210be0e83bad851efd860
#
_entry.id   db47de986eb210be0e83bad851efd860
#
_cell.length_a   1.000
_cell.length_b   1.000
_cell.length_c   1.000
_cell.angle_alpha   90.00
_cell.angle_beta   90.00
_cell.angle_gamma   90.00
#
_symmetry.space_group_name_H-M   'P 1'
#
loop_
_entity.id
_entity.type
_entity.pdbx_description
1 polymer ?
#
loop_
_entity_poly.entity_id
_entity_poly.type
_entity_poly.pdbx_seq_one_letter_code
_entity_poly.pdbx_strand_id
1 'polypeptide(L)'
;MKSIWFHFQGYRDLPDDFTEKYDSVWVTPPNDVLCDPEMAGKYFNWNLEELEYADEMGFDGLGVNEHHSNAYGFSCSPNLVAMPLARRKSQAAIVVLGATLPLYNPAIRVAEEFALLDCVSGGRLVAGFPVGSAMDTVGVYGTPPTMVRPRYYEAHDLITQAWTRPGPFAFNGEYNKLRYVNPWPKPLQTPHPPIWLAGGGSIETWKFATDNNYTYNYLSFTGYQNSRALMQGYW
;
A
#
# COMPACT_ATOMS: atom_id res chain seq x y z
N MET A 1 15.12 -16.15 -8.49
CA MET A 1 14.49 -15.50 -7.32
C MET A 1 14.45 -14.02 -7.61
N LYS A 2 13.35 -13.35 -7.25
CA LYS A 2 13.21 -11.90 -7.42
C LYS A 2 13.42 -11.22 -6.07
N SER A 3 14.12 -10.09 -6.06
CA SER A 3 14.41 -9.30 -4.86
C SER A 3 13.76 -7.93 -4.96
N ILE A 4 13.08 -7.51 -3.88
CA ILE A 4 12.41 -6.23 -3.80
C ILE A 4 12.96 -5.48 -2.59
N TRP A 5 13.41 -4.26 -2.80
CA TRP A 5 13.71 -3.35 -1.70
C TRP A 5 12.43 -2.70 -1.21
N PHE A 6 11.96 -3.08 -0.02
CA PHE A 6 10.75 -2.54 0.59
C PHE A 6 11.11 -1.54 1.68
N HIS A 7 10.68 -0.29 1.52
CA HIS A 7 11.04 0.80 2.40
C HIS A 7 9.87 1.22 3.29
N PHE A 8 10.03 1.12 4.60
CA PHE A 8 8.99 1.48 5.58
C PHE A 8 8.76 2.98 5.75
N GLN A 9 9.75 3.80 5.44
CA GLN A 9 9.69 5.25 5.59
C GLN A 9 9.39 5.69 7.03
N GLY A 10 10.04 5.05 8.00
CA GLY A 10 9.92 5.41 9.41
C GLY A 10 10.57 6.77 9.72
N TYR A 11 10.03 7.47 10.71
CA TYR A 11 10.66 8.67 11.24
C TYR A 11 11.90 8.29 12.06
N ARG A 12 13.06 8.87 11.76
CA ARG A 12 14.37 8.37 12.23
C ARG A 12 14.83 9.01 13.54
N ASP A 13 14.47 10.28 13.79
CA ASP A 13 14.98 11.06 14.94
C ASP A 13 14.01 10.99 16.13
N LEU A 14 13.69 9.77 16.58
CA LEU A 14 13.03 9.60 17.87
C LEU A 14 14.07 9.74 18.99
N PRO A 15 13.73 10.36 20.13
CA PRO A 15 14.66 10.53 21.24
C PRO A 15 15.08 9.19 21.83
N ASP A 16 16.30 9.11 22.38
CA ASP A 16 16.86 7.88 22.94
C ASP A 16 16.00 7.27 24.05
N ASP A 17 15.29 8.11 24.81
CA ASP A 17 14.37 7.73 25.86
C ASP A 17 12.91 7.52 25.39
N PHE A 18 12.71 7.37 24.08
CA PHE A 18 11.37 7.22 23.48
C PHE A 18 10.58 6.07 24.11
N THR A 19 11.20 4.91 24.25
CA THR A 19 10.55 3.70 24.81
C THR A 19 10.24 3.80 26.30
N GLU A 20 10.85 4.74 27.01
CA GLU A 20 10.52 5.04 28.42
C GLU A 20 9.29 5.96 28.55
N LYS A 21 9.06 6.78 27.52
CA LYS A 21 7.98 7.79 27.51
C LYS A 21 6.74 7.37 26.76
N TYR A 22 6.89 6.51 25.75
CA TYR A 22 5.82 6.12 24.82
C TYR A 22 5.80 4.61 24.61
N ASP A 23 4.64 4.01 24.82
CA ASP A 23 4.45 2.55 24.69
C ASP A 23 4.50 2.05 23.25
N SER A 24 4.34 2.95 22.26
CA SER A 24 4.20 2.55 20.85
C SER A 24 4.65 3.67 19.91
N VAL A 25 5.27 3.28 18.79
CA VAL A 25 5.56 4.20 17.66
C VAL A 25 4.32 4.46 16.78
N TRP A 26 3.23 3.71 16.99
CA TRP A 26 2.00 3.81 16.21
C TRP A 26 0.97 4.74 16.83
N VAL A 27 0.86 4.73 18.14
CA VAL A 27 -0.16 5.47 18.87
C VAL A 27 0.49 6.22 20.02
N THR A 28 -0.10 7.35 20.40
CA THR A 28 0.31 8.21 21.52
C THR A 28 1.47 9.20 21.25
N PRO A 29 2.49 8.96 20.38
CA PRO A 29 3.55 9.95 20.21
C PRO A 29 3.00 11.28 19.66
N PRO A 30 3.15 12.40 20.40
CA PRO A 30 2.67 13.71 19.96
C PRO A 30 3.55 14.25 18.81
N ASN A 31 2.91 14.59 17.69
CA ASN A 31 3.62 15.08 16.50
C ASN A 31 4.22 16.48 16.69
N ASP A 32 3.60 17.32 17.49
CA ASP A 32 4.06 18.69 17.80
C ASP A 32 5.35 18.72 18.63
N VAL A 33 5.66 17.62 19.33
CA VAL A 33 6.88 17.48 20.14
C VAL A 33 7.96 16.70 19.40
N LEU A 34 7.59 15.68 18.62
CA LEU A 34 8.53 14.69 18.09
C LEU A 34 8.79 14.83 16.61
N CYS A 35 7.83 15.35 15.82
CA CYS A 35 7.97 15.43 14.38
C CYS A 35 8.45 16.83 13.97
N ASP A 36 9.70 16.91 13.53
CA ASP A 36 10.23 18.12 12.89
C ASP A 36 9.88 18.10 11.38
N PRO A 37 9.08 19.06 10.89
CA PRO A 37 8.72 19.12 9.46
C PRO A 37 9.89 19.30 8.51
N GLU A 38 10.98 19.98 8.94
CA GLU A 38 12.18 20.14 8.11
C GLU A 38 12.91 18.80 7.96
N MET A 39 12.99 18.04 9.04
CA MET A 39 13.57 16.69 9.01
C MET A 39 12.70 15.72 8.24
N ALA A 40 11.38 15.80 8.36
CA ALA A 40 10.48 14.98 7.56
C ALA A 40 10.69 15.19 6.05
N GLY A 41 10.90 16.44 5.62
CA GLY A 41 11.25 16.76 4.23
C GLY A 41 12.59 16.15 3.78
N LYS A 42 13.61 16.16 4.65
CA LYS A 42 14.91 15.51 4.39
C LYS A 42 14.75 14.00 4.30
N TYR A 43 14.00 13.38 5.22
CA TYR A 43 13.75 11.93 5.19
C TYR A 43 13.04 11.49 3.93
N PHE A 44 12.06 12.25 3.46
CA PHE A 44 11.40 11.95 2.20
C PHE A 44 12.41 11.85 1.04
N ASN A 45 13.32 12.82 0.94
CA ASN A 45 14.35 12.80 -0.11
C ASN A 45 15.35 11.66 0.09
N TRP A 46 15.85 11.42 1.30
CA TRP A 46 16.77 10.30 1.57
C TRP A 46 16.10 8.94 1.31
N ASN A 47 14.83 8.77 1.65
CA ASN A 47 14.10 7.55 1.36
C ASN A 47 13.97 7.31 -0.16
N LEU A 48 13.80 8.36 -0.95
CA LEU A 48 13.84 8.28 -2.41
C LEU A 48 15.24 7.91 -2.91
N GLU A 49 16.28 8.55 -2.41
CA GLU A 49 17.68 8.25 -2.75
C GLU A 49 18.05 6.80 -2.43
N GLU A 50 17.59 6.27 -1.30
CA GLU A 50 17.81 4.85 -0.92
C GLU A 50 17.08 3.89 -1.87
N LEU A 51 15.85 4.23 -2.29
CA LEU A 51 15.10 3.45 -3.28
C LEU A 51 15.75 3.54 -4.67
N GLU A 52 16.23 4.71 -5.06
CA GLU A 52 16.97 4.92 -6.32
C GLU A 52 18.28 4.15 -6.33
N TYR A 53 19.00 4.14 -5.20
CA TYR A 53 20.22 3.35 -5.06
C TYR A 53 19.96 1.84 -5.12
N ALA A 54 18.84 1.37 -4.55
CA ALA A 54 18.43 -0.03 -4.68
C ALA A 54 18.16 -0.42 -6.15
N ASP A 55 17.56 0.48 -6.94
CA ASP A 55 17.39 0.30 -8.39
C ASP A 55 18.74 0.17 -9.11
N GLU A 56 19.70 1.04 -8.79
CA GLU A 56 21.06 1.00 -9.35
C GLU A 56 21.82 -0.28 -8.97
N MET A 57 21.56 -0.82 -7.78
CA MET A 57 22.12 -2.10 -7.31
C MET A 57 21.46 -3.33 -7.92
N GLY A 58 20.43 -3.15 -8.74
CA GLY A 58 19.80 -4.22 -9.50
C GLY A 58 18.71 -4.99 -8.75
N PHE A 59 18.05 -4.38 -7.78
CA PHE A 59 16.84 -4.96 -7.23
C PHE A 59 15.74 -5.05 -8.30
N ASP A 60 14.97 -6.13 -8.29
CA ASP A 60 13.88 -6.36 -9.26
C ASP A 60 12.66 -5.47 -9.03
N GLY A 61 12.54 -4.89 -7.84
CA GLY A 61 11.44 -3.97 -7.51
C GLY A 61 11.73 -3.08 -6.32
N LEU A 62 11.01 -1.95 -6.29
CA LEU A 62 11.07 -0.92 -5.28
C LEU A 62 9.72 -0.83 -4.59
N GLY A 63 9.68 -1.15 -3.31
CA GLY A 63 8.44 -1.26 -2.55
C GLY A 63 8.21 -0.06 -1.63
N VAL A 64 6.99 0.46 -1.65
CA VAL A 64 6.52 1.55 -0.78
C VAL A 64 5.23 1.16 -0.08
N ASN A 65 4.94 1.78 1.07
CA ASN A 65 3.78 1.47 1.90
C ASN A 65 2.97 2.70 2.29
N GLU A 66 1.87 2.47 3.00
CA GLU A 66 0.97 3.49 3.53
C GLU A 66 0.77 3.28 5.02
N HIS A 67 1.06 4.31 5.82
CA HIS A 67 0.72 4.39 7.23
C HIS A 67 0.33 5.80 7.61
N HIS A 68 -0.47 5.96 8.66
CA HIS A 68 -1.07 7.23 9.00
C HIS A 68 -0.83 7.62 10.46
N SER A 69 -0.53 8.92 10.66
CA SER A 69 -0.48 9.58 11.98
C SER A 69 0.44 8.88 12.99
N ASN A 70 1.59 8.38 12.53
CA ASN A 70 2.54 7.68 13.39
C ASN A 70 4.00 7.82 12.92
N ALA A 71 4.93 7.50 13.81
CA ALA A 71 6.37 7.53 13.50
C ALA A 71 6.89 6.24 12.85
N TYR A 72 6.12 5.15 12.88
CA TYR A 72 6.49 3.86 12.30
C TYR A 72 6.60 3.94 10.78
N GLY A 73 5.65 4.67 10.14
CA GLY A 73 5.70 4.97 8.72
C GLY A 73 4.98 6.29 8.47
N PHE A 74 5.72 7.37 8.29
CA PHE A 74 5.12 8.70 8.17
C PHE A 74 4.62 9.02 6.75
N SER A 75 4.74 8.09 5.81
CA SER A 75 4.19 8.24 4.46
C SER A 75 2.70 7.90 4.42
N CYS A 76 1.89 8.94 4.39
CA CYS A 76 0.42 8.79 4.31
C CYS A 76 -0.11 8.58 2.89
N SER A 77 0.75 8.66 1.87
CA SER A 77 0.37 8.43 0.46
C SER A 77 1.49 7.71 -0.27
N PRO A 78 1.37 6.39 -0.47
CA PRO A 78 2.38 5.62 -1.17
C PRO A 78 2.58 6.09 -2.62
N ASN A 79 1.53 6.66 -3.24
CA ASN A 79 1.57 7.14 -4.62
C ASN A 79 2.44 8.39 -4.78
N LEU A 80 2.54 9.25 -3.76
CA LEU A 80 3.45 10.40 -3.77
C LEU A 80 4.92 9.96 -3.76
N VAL A 81 5.24 8.85 -3.11
CA VAL A 81 6.59 8.28 -3.10
C VAL A 81 6.87 7.46 -4.37
N ALA A 82 5.86 6.74 -4.86
CA ALA A 82 5.99 5.92 -6.07
C ALA A 82 6.13 6.74 -7.34
N MET A 83 5.52 7.93 -7.43
CA MET A 83 5.51 8.73 -8.66
C MET A 83 6.91 9.19 -9.12
N PRO A 84 7.79 9.72 -8.27
CA PRO A 84 9.17 10.00 -8.65
C PRO A 84 9.91 8.78 -9.21
N LEU A 85 9.73 7.60 -8.58
CA LEU A 85 10.34 6.34 -9.01
C LEU A 85 9.74 5.84 -10.32
N ALA A 86 8.43 5.99 -10.52
CA ALA A 86 7.75 5.59 -11.76
C ALA A 86 8.29 6.34 -12.98
N ARG A 87 8.67 7.61 -12.81
CA ARG A 87 9.22 8.46 -13.87
C ARG A 87 10.65 8.09 -14.28
N ARG A 88 11.39 7.37 -13.44
CA ARG A 88 12.78 6.99 -13.75
C ARG A 88 12.84 5.98 -14.89
N LYS A 89 13.89 6.07 -15.70
CA LYS A 89 14.20 5.05 -16.71
C LYS A 89 14.83 3.84 -16.02
N SER A 90 14.04 2.87 -15.67
CA SER A 90 14.42 1.66 -14.94
C SER A 90 13.64 0.44 -15.45
N GLN A 91 14.10 -0.76 -15.08
CA GLN A 91 13.40 -2.03 -15.27
C GLN A 91 12.77 -2.54 -13.96
N ALA A 92 13.12 -1.96 -12.82
CA ALA A 92 12.58 -2.36 -11.53
C ALA A 92 11.07 -2.11 -11.45
N ALA A 93 10.33 -3.07 -10.92
CA ALA A 93 8.91 -2.91 -10.66
C ALA A 93 8.66 -1.84 -9.59
N ILE A 94 7.61 -1.07 -9.74
CA ILE A 94 7.13 -0.14 -8.71
C ILE A 94 6.06 -0.87 -7.90
N VAL A 95 6.43 -1.31 -6.71
CA VAL A 95 5.56 -2.13 -5.85
C VAL A 95 4.90 -1.24 -4.81
N VAL A 96 3.69 -0.78 -5.09
CA VAL A 96 2.90 -0.04 -4.10
C VAL A 96 2.21 -1.06 -3.20
N LEU A 97 2.80 -1.36 -2.05
CA LEU A 97 2.35 -2.40 -1.13
C LEU A 97 2.02 -1.77 0.26
N GLY A 98 0.95 -1.03 0.38
CA GLY A 98 0.03 -0.65 -0.67
C GLY A 98 -0.98 0.41 -0.30
N ALA A 99 -2.00 0.43 -1.11
CA ALA A 99 -3.17 1.23 -0.82
C ALA A 99 -4.12 0.46 0.10
N THR A 100 -4.36 0.98 1.28
CA THR A 100 -5.28 0.40 2.29
C THR A 100 -6.71 0.70 1.88
N LEU A 101 -7.30 -0.15 1.04
CA LEU A 101 -8.57 0.13 0.34
C LEU A 101 -9.72 0.59 1.25
N PRO A 102 -9.90 0.09 2.49
CA PRO A 102 -10.99 0.55 3.35
C PRO A 102 -10.94 2.03 3.75
N LEU A 103 -9.77 2.68 3.58
CA LEU A 103 -9.58 4.09 3.93
C LEU A 103 -10.06 5.05 2.84
N TYR A 104 -10.18 4.57 1.60
CA TYR A 104 -10.50 5.41 0.45
C TYR A 104 -12.01 5.53 0.25
N ASN A 105 -12.51 6.75 0.33
CA ASN A 105 -13.90 7.07 0.01
C ASN A 105 -13.97 8.39 -0.79
N PRO A 106 -14.27 8.33 -2.09
CA PRO A 106 -14.57 7.12 -2.87
C PRO A 106 -13.31 6.36 -3.30
N ALA A 107 -13.40 5.03 -3.37
CA ALA A 107 -12.27 4.14 -3.73
C ALA A 107 -11.84 4.27 -5.20
N ILE A 108 -12.62 4.92 -6.05
CA ILE A 108 -12.27 5.17 -7.46
C ILE A 108 -10.95 5.94 -7.61
N ARG A 109 -10.55 6.77 -6.64
CA ARG A 109 -9.29 7.48 -6.66
C ARG A 109 -8.08 6.53 -6.73
N VAL A 110 -8.15 5.39 -6.07
CA VAL A 110 -7.09 4.37 -6.15
C VAL A 110 -6.98 3.85 -7.58
N ALA A 111 -8.11 3.59 -8.24
CA ALA A 111 -8.11 3.14 -9.63
C ALA A 111 -7.46 4.17 -10.58
N GLU A 112 -7.77 5.46 -10.39
CA GLU A 112 -7.22 6.55 -11.21
C GLU A 112 -5.72 6.76 -10.97
N GLU A 113 -5.31 6.84 -9.71
CA GLU A 113 -3.93 7.08 -9.33
C GLU A 113 -3.01 5.92 -9.75
N PHE A 114 -3.46 4.68 -9.55
CA PHE A 114 -2.69 3.49 -9.95
C PHE A 114 -2.62 3.34 -11.47
N ALA A 115 -3.70 3.65 -12.19
CA ALA A 115 -3.65 3.66 -13.64
C ALA A 115 -2.66 4.70 -14.18
N LEU A 116 -2.62 5.89 -13.56
CA LEU A 116 -1.64 6.92 -13.91
C LEU A 116 -0.20 6.48 -13.61
N LEU A 117 0.04 5.88 -12.42
CA LEU A 117 1.35 5.31 -12.06
C LEU A 117 1.80 4.25 -13.06
N ASP A 118 0.88 3.37 -13.47
CA ASP A 118 1.17 2.32 -14.43
C ASP A 118 1.57 2.89 -15.79
N CYS A 119 0.84 3.88 -16.29
CA CYS A 119 1.17 4.57 -17.52
C CYS A 119 2.51 5.30 -17.44
N VAL A 120 2.76 6.05 -16.36
CA VAL A 120 4.02 6.82 -16.19
C VAL A 120 5.22 5.89 -16.05
N SER A 121 5.05 4.77 -15.37
CA SER A 121 6.13 3.77 -15.22
C SER A 121 6.37 2.92 -16.46
N GLY A 122 5.51 3.00 -17.47
CA GLY A 122 5.59 2.14 -18.68
C GLY A 122 5.19 0.69 -18.38
N GLY A 123 4.21 0.46 -17.51
CA GLY A 123 3.71 -0.88 -17.19
C GLY A 123 4.55 -1.62 -16.14
N ARG A 124 5.23 -0.90 -15.24
CA ARG A 124 6.04 -1.50 -14.17
C ARG A 124 5.33 -1.55 -12.82
N LEU A 125 4.08 -1.08 -12.73
CA LEU A 125 3.33 -1.08 -11.48
C LEU A 125 2.95 -2.48 -11.03
N VAL A 126 3.13 -2.75 -9.75
CA VAL A 126 2.47 -3.84 -9.00
C VAL A 126 1.54 -3.19 -7.99
N ALA A 127 0.26 -3.51 -8.09
CA ALA A 127 -0.81 -2.92 -7.27
C ALA A 127 -0.98 -3.72 -5.97
N GLY A 128 -0.53 -3.19 -4.85
CA GLY A 128 -0.69 -3.81 -3.55
C GLY A 128 -1.96 -3.34 -2.83
N PHE A 129 -2.77 -4.28 -2.40
CA PHE A 129 -4.03 -4.00 -1.70
C PHE A 129 -4.09 -4.72 -0.35
N PRO A 130 -3.41 -4.21 0.69
CA PRO A 130 -3.59 -4.71 2.05
C PRO A 130 -5.00 -4.38 2.58
N VAL A 131 -5.51 -5.22 3.46
CA VAL A 131 -6.74 -4.90 4.21
C VAL A 131 -6.48 -3.73 5.17
N GLY A 132 -5.23 -3.58 5.59
CA GLY A 132 -4.75 -2.54 6.48
C GLY A 132 -4.59 -2.99 7.93
N SER A 133 -3.83 -2.20 8.69
CA SER A 133 -3.70 -2.39 10.12
C SER A 133 -4.90 -1.81 10.87
N ALA A 134 -5.20 -2.35 12.05
CA ALA A 134 -6.23 -1.78 12.92
C ALA A 134 -5.86 -0.37 13.40
N MET A 135 -4.55 -0.05 13.49
CA MET A 135 -4.09 1.27 13.88
C MET A 135 -4.49 2.33 12.85
N ASP A 136 -4.31 2.04 11.56
CA ASP A 136 -4.70 2.95 10.48
C ASP A 136 -6.22 2.93 10.28
N THR A 137 -6.84 1.76 10.12
CA THR A 137 -8.25 1.66 9.72
C THR A 137 -9.21 2.04 10.84
N VAL A 138 -8.97 1.55 12.06
CA VAL A 138 -9.87 1.78 13.20
C VAL A 138 -9.40 2.99 14.01
N GLY A 139 -8.11 3.05 14.36
CA GLY A 139 -7.58 4.10 15.21
C GLY A 139 -7.61 5.47 14.56
N VAL A 140 -7.01 5.61 13.38
CA VAL A 140 -6.87 6.91 12.69
C VAL A 140 -8.14 7.27 11.91
N TYR A 141 -8.67 6.35 11.11
CA TYR A 141 -9.82 6.64 10.24
C TYR A 141 -11.19 6.31 10.84
N GLY A 142 -11.24 5.76 12.04
CA GLY A 142 -12.49 5.49 12.75
C GLY A 142 -13.42 4.49 12.06
N THR A 143 -12.89 3.64 11.16
CA THR A 143 -13.70 2.63 10.48
C THR A 143 -14.05 1.52 11.47
N PRO A 144 -15.34 1.21 11.72
CA PRO A 144 -15.71 0.10 12.58
C PRO A 144 -15.07 -1.21 12.10
N PRO A 145 -14.51 -2.04 12.99
CA PRO A 145 -13.84 -3.29 12.60
C PRO A 145 -14.69 -4.20 11.71
N THR A 146 -16.00 -4.26 11.97
CA THR A 146 -16.96 -5.04 11.18
C THR A 146 -17.16 -4.54 9.75
N MET A 147 -16.80 -3.28 9.47
CA MET A 147 -16.95 -2.66 8.16
C MET A 147 -15.66 -2.67 7.33
N VAL A 148 -14.51 -2.98 7.93
CA VAL A 148 -13.23 -2.95 7.23
C VAL A 148 -13.20 -3.91 6.02
N ARG A 149 -13.55 -5.18 6.23
CA ARG A 149 -13.55 -6.18 5.15
C ARG A 149 -14.66 -5.97 4.11
N PRO A 150 -15.91 -5.69 4.47
CA PRO A 150 -16.94 -5.36 3.47
C PRO A 150 -16.53 -4.17 2.59
N ARG A 151 -16.00 -3.09 3.16
CA ARG A 151 -15.47 -1.95 2.39
C ARG A 151 -14.30 -2.34 1.49
N TYR A 152 -13.40 -3.18 2.00
CA TYR A 152 -12.26 -3.68 1.23
C TYR A 152 -12.71 -4.41 -0.04
N TYR A 153 -13.63 -5.36 0.09
CA TYR A 153 -14.10 -6.15 -1.04
C TYR A 153 -14.86 -5.31 -2.07
N GLU A 154 -15.70 -4.38 -1.62
CA GLU A 154 -16.42 -3.49 -2.53
C GLU A 154 -15.46 -2.51 -3.24
N ALA A 155 -14.47 -1.95 -2.53
CA ALA A 155 -13.47 -1.09 -3.13
C ALA A 155 -12.64 -1.84 -4.18
N HIS A 156 -12.22 -3.08 -3.88
CA HIS A 156 -11.52 -3.93 -4.83
C HIS A 156 -12.36 -4.19 -6.09
N ASP A 157 -13.64 -4.52 -5.92
CA ASP A 157 -14.56 -4.77 -7.04
C ASP A 157 -14.74 -3.52 -7.91
N LEU A 158 -14.93 -2.36 -7.30
CA LEU A 158 -14.99 -1.08 -8.01
C LEU A 158 -13.71 -0.82 -8.81
N ILE A 159 -12.54 -0.98 -8.20
CA ILE A 159 -11.25 -0.70 -8.82
C ILE A 159 -11.01 -1.63 -10.02
N THR A 160 -11.22 -2.93 -9.84
CA THR A 160 -11.00 -3.92 -10.90
C THR A 160 -11.97 -3.74 -12.06
N GLN A 161 -13.24 -3.43 -11.78
CA GLN A 161 -14.20 -3.07 -12.82
C GLN A 161 -13.83 -1.77 -13.54
N ALA A 162 -13.37 -0.75 -12.82
CA ALA A 162 -12.93 0.52 -13.41
C ALA A 162 -11.78 0.32 -14.41
N TRP A 163 -10.88 -0.62 -14.13
CA TRP A 163 -9.77 -0.94 -15.02
C TRP A 163 -10.17 -1.79 -16.22
N THR A 164 -11.08 -2.76 -16.04
CA THR A 164 -11.35 -3.81 -17.03
C THR A 164 -12.60 -3.56 -17.87
N ARG A 165 -13.66 -2.97 -17.29
CA ARG A 165 -14.91 -2.76 -18.03
C ARG A 165 -14.81 -1.60 -19.02
N PRO A 166 -15.47 -1.67 -20.19
CA PRO A 166 -15.71 -0.48 -21.00
C PRO A 166 -16.49 0.57 -20.22
N GLY A 167 -16.01 1.82 -20.25
CA GLY A 167 -16.72 2.94 -19.65
C GLY A 167 -17.55 3.73 -20.68
N PRO A 168 -18.37 4.67 -20.20
CA PRO A 168 -18.73 4.89 -18.80
C PRO A 168 -19.75 3.87 -18.28
N PHE A 169 -19.75 3.61 -16.98
CA PHE A 169 -20.78 2.81 -16.30
C PHE A 169 -21.11 3.38 -14.92
N ALA A 170 -22.23 2.97 -14.34
CA ALA A 170 -22.57 3.28 -12.95
C ALA A 170 -22.14 2.13 -12.03
N PHE A 171 -21.61 2.47 -10.86
CA PHE A 171 -21.34 1.52 -9.78
C PHE A 171 -22.26 1.83 -8.60
N ASN A 172 -23.05 0.86 -8.17
CA ASN A 172 -24.06 1.05 -7.12
C ASN A 172 -23.85 0.04 -5.99
N GLY A 173 -22.75 0.23 -5.25
CA GLY A 173 -22.41 -0.56 -4.07
C GLY A 173 -23.12 -0.07 -2.81
N GLU A 174 -22.77 -0.65 -1.69
CA GLU A 174 -23.23 -0.21 -0.37
C GLU A 174 -22.46 1.04 0.09
N TYR A 175 -21.14 1.04 -0.08
CA TYR A 175 -20.21 2.08 0.37
C TYR A 175 -19.85 3.07 -0.75
N ASN A 176 -19.75 2.61 -1.98
CA ASN A 176 -19.42 3.41 -3.15
C ASN A 176 -20.61 3.49 -4.11
N LYS A 177 -21.18 4.68 -4.28
CA LYS A 177 -22.30 4.95 -5.18
C LYS A 177 -21.89 6.01 -6.20
N LEU A 178 -21.46 5.54 -7.38
CA LEU A 178 -20.93 6.38 -8.43
C LEU A 178 -21.83 6.30 -9.67
N ARG A 179 -22.33 7.45 -10.11
CA ARG A 179 -23.16 7.53 -11.33
C ARG A 179 -22.34 7.40 -12.60
N TYR A 180 -21.04 7.69 -12.52
CA TYR A 180 -20.17 7.75 -13.68
C TYR A 180 -18.77 7.23 -13.29
N VAL A 181 -18.43 6.04 -13.77
CA VAL A 181 -17.10 5.43 -13.64
C VAL A 181 -16.47 5.36 -15.02
N ASN A 182 -15.42 6.11 -15.26
CA ASN A 182 -14.72 6.18 -16.54
C ASN A 182 -13.31 6.75 -16.34
N PRO A 183 -12.38 6.00 -15.72
CA PRO A 183 -11.04 6.50 -15.43
C PRO A 183 -10.26 6.85 -16.71
N TRP A 184 -9.54 7.97 -16.66
CA TRP A 184 -8.63 8.45 -17.67
C TRP A 184 -7.28 8.79 -17.00
N PRO A 185 -6.22 7.99 -17.25
CA PRO A 185 -6.17 6.82 -18.14
C PRO A 185 -6.75 5.54 -17.52
N LYS A 186 -6.86 4.50 -18.32
CA LYS A 186 -6.82 3.11 -17.86
C LYS A 186 -5.37 2.66 -17.67
N PRO A 187 -5.09 1.60 -16.90
CA PRO A 187 -3.76 1.02 -16.82
C PRO A 187 -3.23 0.63 -18.21
N LEU A 188 -1.92 0.71 -18.37
CA LEU A 188 -1.20 0.24 -19.56
C LEU A 188 -1.17 -1.29 -19.62
N GLN A 189 -1.03 -1.94 -18.46
CA GLN A 189 -1.02 -3.40 -18.34
C GLN A 189 -2.42 -3.99 -18.52
N THR A 190 -2.52 -5.12 -19.21
CA THR A 190 -3.79 -5.80 -19.53
C THR A 190 -3.84 -7.17 -18.88
N PRO A 191 -4.95 -7.57 -18.22
CA PRO A 191 -6.19 -6.81 -18.03
C PRO A 191 -6.08 -5.66 -17.03
N HIS A 192 -5.11 -5.70 -16.15
CA HIS A 192 -4.74 -4.70 -15.15
C HIS A 192 -3.34 -5.01 -14.59
N PRO A 193 -2.71 -4.10 -13.83
CA PRO A 193 -1.44 -4.39 -13.13
C PRO A 193 -1.58 -5.63 -12.24
N PRO A 194 -0.50 -6.41 -12.04
CA PRO A 194 -0.51 -7.52 -11.08
C PRO A 194 -0.96 -7.02 -9.70
N ILE A 195 -1.89 -7.76 -9.07
CA ILE A 195 -2.39 -7.43 -7.75
C ILE A 195 -1.70 -8.30 -6.70
N TRP A 196 -1.15 -7.65 -5.68
CA TRP A 196 -0.50 -8.29 -4.55
C TRP A 196 -1.25 -7.99 -3.26
N LEU A 197 -1.40 -9.01 -2.41
CA LEU A 197 -2.08 -8.88 -1.12
C LEU A 197 -1.07 -9.09 0.00
N ALA A 198 -0.86 -8.07 0.83
CA ALA A 198 -0.03 -8.17 2.01
C ALA A 198 -0.85 -8.57 3.23
N GLY A 199 -0.30 -9.45 4.06
CA GLY A 199 -1.00 -9.85 5.27
C GLY A 199 -0.18 -10.71 6.24
N GLY A 200 -0.66 -10.79 7.48
CA GLY A 200 -0.02 -11.52 8.58
C GLY A 200 -0.54 -12.95 8.80
N GLY A 201 -1.27 -13.57 7.84
CA GLY A 201 -1.71 -14.94 7.96
C GLY A 201 -3.22 -15.16 8.16
N SER A 202 -4.06 -14.18 7.78
CA SER A 202 -5.52 -14.35 7.83
C SER A 202 -6.00 -15.29 6.72
N ILE A 203 -6.78 -16.31 7.09
CA ILE A 203 -7.35 -17.31 6.18
C ILE A 203 -8.25 -16.65 5.12
N GLU A 204 -9.01 -15.64 5.49
CA GLU A 204 -9.87 -14.91 4.55
C GLU A 204 -9.05 -14.19 3.47
N THR A 205 -7.87 -13.64 3.84
CA THR A 205 -6.96 -13.02 2.87
C THR A 205 -6.33 -14.06 1.97
N TRP A 206 -5.96 -15.23 2.51
CA TRP A 206 -5.45 -16.34 1.71
C TRP A 206 -6.47 -16.83 0.69
N LYS A 207 -7.70 -17.07 1.17
CA LYS A 207 -8.79 -17.47 0.27
C LYS A 207 -9.03 -16.44 -0.82
N PHE A 208 -9.07 -15.17 -0.47
CA PHE A 208 -9.27 -14.10 -1.45
C PHE A 208 -8.12 -14.02 -2.47
N ALA A 209 -6.87 -14.22 -2.03
CA ALA A 209 -5.71 -14.28 -2.93
C ALA A 209 -5.82 -15.46 -3.91
N THR A 210 -6.15 -16.66 -3.43
CA THR A 210 -6.27 -17.85 -4.27
C THR A 210 -7.45 -17.78 -5.23
N ASP A 211 -8.62 -17.34 -4.77
CA ASP A 211 -9.83 -17.24 -5.58
C ASP A 211 -9.64 -16.26 -6.78
N ASN A 212 -8.78 -15.25 -6.61
CA ASN A 212 -8.50 -14.23 -7.63
C ASN A 212 -7.16 -14.44 -8.36
N ASN A 213 -6.41 -15.49 -8.04
CA ASN A 213 -5.07 -15.75 -8.58
C ASN A 213 -4.08 -14.59 -8.34
N TYR A 214 -4.12 -14.00 -7.13
CA TYR A 214 -3.24 -12.92 -6.71
C TYR A 214 -2.02 -13.45 -5.95
N THR A 215 -0.94 -12.69 -5.99
CA THR A 215 0.24 -12.98 -5.17
C THR A 215 -0.01 -12.60 -3.72
N TYR A 216 0.17 -13.54 -2.80
CA TYR A 216 0.13 -13.27 -1.37
C TYR A 216 1.53 -12.95 -0.84
N ASN A 217 1.67 -11.83 -0.16
CA ASN A 217 2.91 -11.38 0.48
C ASN A 217 2.78 -11.50 1.99
N TYR A 218 3.51 -12.45 2.56
CA TYR A 218 3.50 -12.63 4.00
C TYR A 218 4.39 -11.61 4.71
N LEU A 219 3.81 -10.92 5.70
CA LEU A 219 4.54 -9.98 6.57
C LEU A 219 5.09 -10.73 7.79
N SER A 220 6.40 -10.92 7.82
CA SER A 220 7.11 -11.76 8.80
C SER A 220 7.43 -11.01 10.11
N PHE A 221 6.46 -10.33 10.71
CA PHE A 221 6.66 -9.62 11.98
C PHE A 221 6.98 -10.54 13.17
N THR A 222 6.52 -11.79 13.12
CA THR A 222 6.68 -12.77 14.20
C THR A 222 7.92 -13.65 14.05
N GLY A 223 8.77 -13.34 13.09
CA GLY A 223 10.02 -14.06 12.83
C GLY A 223 9.86 -15.28 11.92
N TYR A 224 10.99 -15.78 11.43
CA TYR A 224 11.06 -16.81 10.39
C TYR A 224 10.35 -18.14 10.75
N GLN A 225 10.47 -18.62 11.98
CA GLN A 225 9.90 -19.91 12.37
C GLN A 225 8.37 -19.90 12.33
N ASN A 226 7.75 -18.85 12.87
CA ASN A 226 6.31 -18.65 12.79
C ASN A 226 5.84 -18.42 11.36
N SER A 227 6.61 -17.66 10.59
CA SER A 227 6.35 -17.43 9.16
C SER A 227 6.29 -18.74 8.38
N ARG A 228 7.24 -19.64 8.63
CA ARG A 228 7.28 -20.96 7.99
C ARG A 228 6.04 -21.79 8.31
N ALA A 229 5.65 -21.85 9.59
CA ALA A 229 4.46 -22.61 10.02
C ALA A 229 3.16 -22.04 9.38
N LEU A 230 3.02 -20.72 9.35
CA LEU A 230 1.87 -20.06 8.73
C LEU A 230 1.82 -20.28 7.21
N MET A 231 2.95 -20.18 6.53
CA MET A 231 3.01 -20.41 5.08
C MET A 231 2.77 -21.87 4.71
N GLN A 232 3.12 -22.83 5.58
CA GLN A 232 2.73 -24.22 5.40
C GLN A 232 1.22 -24.43 5.47
N GLY A 233 0.51 -23.62 6.24
CA GLY A 233 -0.96 -23.62 6.26
C GLY A 233 -1.62 -22.97 5.04
N TYR A 234 -0.88 -22.13 4.32
CA TYR A 234 -1.35 -21.50 3.09
C TYR A 234 -1.30 -22.47 1.89
N TRP A 235 -0.28 -23.35 1.84
CA TRP A 235 -0.09 -24.35 0.77
C TRP A 235 -0.89 -25.62 1.01
#